data_5645d99d82a811e4fd2f0f8b4f4c0e12
#
_entry.id   5645d99d82a811e4fd2f0f8b4f4c0e12
#
_cell.length_a   1.000
_cell.length_b   1.000
_cell.length_c   1.000
_cell.angle_alpha   90.00
_cell.angle_beta   90.00
_cell.angle_gamma   90.00
#
_symmetry.space_group_name_H-M   'P 1'
#
loop_
_entity.id
_entity.type
_entity.pdbx_description
1 polymer ?
#
loop_
_entity_poly.entity_id
_entity_poly.type
_entity_poly.pdbx_seq_one_letter_code
_entity_poly.pdbx_strand_id
1 'polypeptide(L)'
;MKTKYILLILTAWLTASCSLQEDTEGFSTPGDFYKTKTQCQSAVNSCYIPLKNLYTYKMMIATEGVTDLMYIASGTQDAQLDISPSQPRFGADMWTYGYRGVMYCNMAVTGIENSPIDEKDRNSLVAEAKVLRAFYYYLLTSFFGDVPFYTDDVSDHEVLDRVAKLPRMSAEATRTALIEDLESCLGALPLIRTSEAAGNRA
;
A
#
# COMPACT_ATOMS: atom_id res chain seq x y z
N MET A 1 40.94 51.35 -0.73
CA MET A 1 39.62 51.46 -0.05
C MET A 1 38.46 51.01 -0.94
N LYS A 2 38.39 51.42 -2.20
CA LYS A 2 37.28 51.09 -3.13
C LYS A 2 37.05 49.56 -3.35
N THR A 3 38.11 48.77 -3.39
CA THR A 3 38.06 47.32 -3.65
C THR A 3 37.38 46.54 -2.50
N LYS A 4 37.49 47.00 -1.24
CA LYS A 4 36.84 46.36 -0.07
C LYS A 4 35.33 46.53 -0.09
N TYR A 5 34.83 47.67 -0.57
CA TYR A 5 33.40 47.91 -0.69
C TYR A 5 32.77 47.13 -1.86
N ILE A 6 33.52 46.94 -2.94
CA ILE A 6 33.06 46.09 -4.09
C ILE A 6 32.89 44.64 -3.63
N LEU A 7 33.84 44.13 -2.82
CA LEU A 7 33.77 42.77 -2.30
C LEU A 7 32.58 42.59 -1.34
N LEU A 8 32.32 43.58 -0.48
CA LEU A 8 31.17 43.59 0.45
C LEU A 8 29.82 43.63 -0.28
N ILE A 9 29.71 44.38 -1.36
CA ILE A 9 28.49 44.44 -2.18
C ILE A 9 28.28 43.10 -2.92
N LEU A 10 29.36 42.51 -3.42
CA LEU A 10 29.28 41.21 -4.10
C LEU A 10 28.86 40.05 -3.14
N THR A 11 29.35 40.07 -1.90
CA THR A 11 28.91 39.09 -0.88
C THR A 11 27.47 39.32 -0.41
N ALA A 12 27.01 40.56 -0.31
CA ALA A 12 25.62 40.87 0.02
C ALA A 12 24.64 40.41 -1.07
N TRP A 13 25.04 40.42 -2.33
CA TRP A 13 24.21 39.89 -3.43
C TRP A 13 24.15 38.36 -3.47
N LEU A 14 25.18 37.66 -2.97
CA LEU A 14 25.20 36.19 -2.90
C LEU A 14 24.34 35.65 -1.74
N THR A 15 24.02 36.45 -0.75
CA THR A 15 23.13 36.04 0.36
C THR A 15 21.64 36.33 0.10
N ALA A 16 21.28 37.03 -0.98
CA ALA A 16 19.91 37.10 -1.46
C ALA A 16 19.54 35.77 -2.17
N SER A 17 19.71 34.67 -1.44
CA SER A 17 19.19 33.37 -1.85
C SER A 17 17.67 33.50 -1.95
N CYS A 18 17.13 33.24 -3.14
CA CYS A 18 15.71 33.09 -3.35
C CYS A 18 15.18 32.12 -2.29
N SER A 19 14.24 32.54 -1.47
CA SER A 19 13.41 31.63 -0.74
C SER A 19 12.62 30.84 -1.83
N LEU A 20 13.02 29.61 -2.08
CA LEU A 20 12.21 28.67 -2.84
C LEU A 20 10.97 28.38 -1.98
N GLN A 21 10.01 29.26 -2.07
CA GLN A 21 8.68 29.00 -1.56
C GLN A 21 7.99 28.22 -2.67
N GLU A 22 7.89 26.92 -2.45
CA GLU A 22 7.22 26.01 -3.36
C GLU A 22 5.74 26.44 -3.44
N ASP A 23 5.34 26.95 -4.60
CA ASP A 23 3.94 27.27 -4.86
C ASP A 23 3.24 25.97 -5.19
N THR A 24 2.53 25.43 -4.20
CA THR A 24 1.80 24.16 -4.31
C THR A 24 0.40 24.35 -4.92
N GLU A 25 0.12 25.47 -5.58
CA GLU A 25 -1.15 25.64 -6.30
C GLU A 25 -1.30 24.55 -7.36
N GLY A 26 -2.23 23.64 -7.12
CA GLY A 26 -2.52 22.48 -8.00
C GLY A 26 -1.94 21.14 -7.57
N PHE A 27 -1.11 21.09 -6.53
CA PHE A 27 -0.62 19.84 -5.94
C PHE A 27 -1.21 19.65 -4.54
N SER A 28 -1.82 18.49 -4.29
CA SER A 28 -2.24 18.13 -2.94
C SER A 28 -1.00 17.76 -2.13
N THR A 29 -0.69 18.54 -1.09
CA THR A 29 0.32 18.13 -0.11
C THR A 29 -0.19 16.93 0.71
N PRO A 30 0.67 16.10 1.31
CA PRO A 30 0.22 15.02 2.21
C PRO A 30 -0.71 15.52 3.33
N GLY A 31 -0.53 16.76 3.80
CA GLY A 31 -1.38 17.39 4.82
C GLY A 31 -2.76 17.83 4.31
N ASP A 32 -2.94 17.99 3.00
CA ASP A 32 -4.20 18.41 2.37
C ASP A 32 -5.00 17.25 1.80
N PHE A 33 -4.44 16.07 1.80
CA PHE A 33 -5.15 14.85 1.44
C PHE A 33 -6.02 14.37 2.62
N TYR A 34 -7.00 13.54 2.38
CA TYR A 34 -7.99 13.04 3.36
C TYR A 34 -8.96 14.09 3.93
N LYS A 35 -9.15 15.23 3.27
CA LYS A 35 -10.09 16.27 3.72
C LYS A 35 -11.53 16.04 3.26
N THR A 36 -11.74 15.28 2.21
CA THR A 36 -13.05 15.02 1.61
C THR A 36 -13.30 13.53 1.45
N LYS A 37 -14.57 13.14 1.41
CA LYS A 37 -14.98 11.73 1.12
C LYS A 37 -14.38 11.22 -0.21
N THR A 38 -14.34 12.06 -1.22
CA THR A 38 -13.76 11.69 -2.54
C THR A 38 -12.27 11.37 -2.43
N GLN A 39 -11.51 12.14 -1.67
CA GLN A 39 -10.10 11.86 -1.43
C GLN A 39 -9.91 10.56 -0.64
N CYS A 40 -10.69 10.36 0.43
CA CYS A 40 -10.68 9.13 1.21
C CYS A 40 -11.05 7.90 0.36
N GLN A 41 -12.07 8.02 -0.48
CA GLN A 41 -12.42 6.95 -1.43
C GLN A 41 -11.31 6.69 -2.44
N SER A 42 -10.60 7.73 -2.91
CA SER A 42 -9.45 7.58 -3.80
C SER A 42 -8.30 6.83 -3.12
N ALA A 43 -8.07 7.06 -1.82
CA ALA A 43 -7.11 6.30 -1.03
C ALA A 43 -7.48 4.80 -0.97
N VAL A 44 -8.74 4.48 -0.69
CA VAL A 44 -9.23 3.09 -0.71
C VAL A 44 -9.11 2.49 -2.12
N ASN A 45 -9.44 3.24 -3.16
CA ASN A 45 -9.30 2.77 -4.54
C ASN A 45 -7.83 2.44 -4.88
N SER A 46 -6.87 3.17 -4.32
CA SER A 46 -5.44 2.88 -4.51
C SER A 46 -5.03 1.52 -3.91
N CYS A 47 -5.73 1.06 -2.86
CA CYS A 47 -5.48 -0.25 -2.26
C CYS A 47 -5.78 -1.42 -3.23
N TYR A 48 -6.57 -1.22 -4.28
CA TYR A 48 -6.85 -2.24 -5.30
C TYR A 48 -5.76 -2.32 -6.38
N ILE A 49 -4.89 -1.31 -6.51
CA ILE A 49 -3.87 -1.27 -7.57
C ILE A 49 -2.91 -2.46 -7.51
N PRO A 50 -2.37 -2.87 -6.35
CA PRO A 50 -1.52 -4.04 -6.26
C PRO A 50 -2.24 -5.34 -6.66
N LEU A 51 -3.54 -5.49 -6.36
CA LEU A 51 -4.34 -6.65 -6.81
C LEU A 51 -4.41 -6.72 -8.33
N LYS A 52 -4.62 -5.59 -9.01
CA LYS A 52 -4.59 -5.54 -10.47
C LYS A 52 -3.27 -6.08 -11.03
N ASN A 53 -2.14 -5.78 -10.38
CA ASN A 53 -0.83 -6.28 -10.80
C ASN A 53 -0.64 -7.76 -10.49
N LEU A 54 -1.18 -8.26 -9.38
CA LEU A 54 -1.11 -9.66 -8.99
C LEU A 54 -2.00 -10.53 -9.87
N TYR A 55 -3.26 -10.14 -10.08
CA TYR A 55 -4.27 -10.90 -10.83
C TYR A 55 -4.18 -10.74 -12.35
N THR A 56 -3.00 -10.41 -12.86
CA THR A 56 -2.62 -10.63 -14.25
C THR A 56 -2.16 -12.08 -14.44
N TYR A 57 -1.42 -12.37 -15.50
CA TYR A 57 -0.81 -13.69 -15.72
C TYR A 57 0.09 -14.18 -14.57
N LYS A 58 0.58 -13.29 -13.69
CA LYS A 58 1.51 -13.63 -12.62
C LYS A 58 0.90 -14.57 -11.57
N MET A 59 -0.30 -14.25 -11.09
CA MET A 59 -1.02 -15.11 -10.15
C MET A 59 -1.31 -16.48 -10.79
N MET A 60 -1.80 -16.48 -12.03
CA MET A 60 -2.09 -17.69 -12.76
C MET A 60 -0.85 -18.59 -12.91
N ILE A 61 0.30 -18.02 -13.23
CA ILE A 61 1.53 -18.80 -13.34
C ILE A 61 2.02 -19.27 -11.96
N ALA A 62 1.92 -18.42 -10.93
CA ALA A 62 2.36 -18.78 -9.59
C ALA A 62 1.50 -19.89 -8.95
N THR A 63 0.25 -20.06 -9.36
CA THR A 63 -0.68 -21.08 -8.83
C THR A 63 -0.84 -22.26 -9.77
N GLU A 64 -1.21 -22.01 -11.02
CA GLU A 64 -1.55 -23.06 -11.99
C GLU A 64 -0.36 -23.50 -12.82
N GLY A 65 0.58 -22.60 -13.12
CA GLY A 65 1.74 -22.88 -13.94
C GLY A 65 2.75 -23.86 -13.32
N VAL A 66 2.63 -24.10 -12.01
CA VAL A 66 3.44 -25.07 -11.25
C VAL A 66 2.73 -26.41 -11.06
N THR A 67 1.59 -26.61 -11.71
CA THR A 67 0.80 -27.84 -11.66
C THR A 67 0.89 -28.59 -12.99
N ASP A 68 0.39 -29.83 -13.01
CA ASP A 68 0.25 -30.64 -14.22
C ASP A 68 -0.96 -30.24 -15.09
N LEU A 69 -1.78 -29.30 -14.62
CA LEU A 69 -2.98 -28.82 -15.33
C LEU A 69 -2.67 -27.78 -16.39
N MET A 70 -1.48 -27.14 -16.34
CA MET A 70 -1.12 -26.06 -17.25
C MET A 70 0.26 -26.24 -17.84
N TYR A 71 0.35 -26.13 -19.18
CA TYR A 71 1.63 -26.07 -19.89
C TYR A 71 1.93 -24.64 -20.34
N ILE A 72 3.07 -24.11 -19.96
CA ILE A 72 3.55 -22.79 -20.36
C ILE A 72 4.66 -22.94 -21.40
N ALA A 73 4.34 -22.62 -22.65
CA ALA A 73 5.27 -22.81 -23.79
C ALA A 73 6.48 -21.84 -23.77
N SER A 74 6.44 -20.77 -22.98
CA SER A 74 7.46 -19.70 -23.02
C SER A 74 8.71 -19.98 -22.18
N GLY A 75 8.93 -21.22 -21.71
CA GLY A 75 10.16 -21.61 -21.02
C GLY A 75 10.45 -20.85 -19.72
N THR A 76 9.42 -20.37 -19.03
CA THR A 76 9.58 -19.80 -17.70
C THR A 76 9.93 -20.91 -16.72
N GLN A 77 10.87 -20.67 -15.83
CA GLN A 77 11.35 -21.69 -14.89
C GLN A 77 10.24 -22.14 -13.91
N ASP A 78 9.25 -21.27 -13.65
CA ASP A 78 8.08 -21.63 -12.83
C ASP A 78 7.29 -22.79 -13.46
N ALA A 79 7.17 -22.79 -14.79
CA ALA A 79 6.55 -23.89 -15.53
C ALA A 79 7.38 -25.18 -15.53
N GLN A 80 8.65 -25.10 -15.16
CA GLN A 80 9.57 -26.24 -15.08
C GLN A 80 9.77 -26.73 -13.65
N LEU A 81 9.00 -26.21 -12.68
CA LEU A 81 9.16 -26.49 -11.24
C LEU A 81 10.56 -26.20 -10.69
N ASP A 82 11.31 -25.33 -11.36
CA ASP A 82 12.65 -24.92 -10.97
C ASP A 82 12.60 -23.64 -10.12
N ILE A 83 11.86 -23.70 -9.02
CA ILE A 83 11.70 -22.63 -8.05
C ILE A 83 12.69 -22.85 -6.91
N SER A 84 13.49 -21.85 -6.61
CA SER A 84 14.43 -21.88 -5.49
C SER A 84 14.44 -20.55 -4.74
N PRO A 85 14.94 -20.51 -3.50
CA PRO A 85 15.09 -19.25 -2.75
C PRO A 85 15.93 -18.19 -3.46
N SER A 86 16.88 -18.59 -4.30
CA SER A 86 17.71 -17.70 -5.10
C SER A 86 17.04 -17.26 -6.41
N GLN A 87 16.00 -17.95 -6.83
CA GLN A 87 15.23 -17.67 -8.04
C GLN A 87 13.72 -17.77 -7.74
N PRO A 88 13.17 -16.82 -6.96
CA PRO A 88 11.78 -16.91 -6.49
C PRO A 88 10.74 -16.61 -7.57
N ARG A 89 11.18 -16.18 -8.76
CA ARG A 89 10.31 -15.92 -9.92
C ARG A 89 9.10 -15.06 -9.56
N PHE A 90 7.89 -15.51 -9.90
CA PHE A 90 6.65 -14.82 -9.58
C PHE A 90 6.35 -14.76 -8.08
N GLY A 91 7.01 -15.58 -7.26
CA GLY A 91 7.01 -15.44 -5.80
C GLY A 91 7.53 -14.08 -5.34
N ALA A 92 8.54 -13.50 -6.01
CA ALA A 92 8.99 -12.14 -5.71
C ALA A 92 7.92 -11.09 -6.00
N ASP A 93 7.12 -11.28 -7.06
CA ASP A 93 5.98 -10.42 -7.35
C ASP A 93 4.89 -10.55 -6.27
N MET A 94 4.57 -11.77 -5.83
CA MET A 94 3.60 -12.02 -4.75
C MET A 94 4.01 -11.30 -3.47
N TRP A 95 5.29 -11.36 -3.09
CA TRP A 95 5.83 -10.65 -1.95
C TRP A 95 5.76 -9.14 -2.13
N THR A 96 6.27 -8.62 -3.25
CA THR A 96 6.37 -7.18 -3.51
C THR A 96 5.00 -6.52 -3.58
N TYR A 97 4.08 -7.08 -4.35
CA TYR A 97 2.74 -6.49 -4.49
C TYR A 97 1.85 -6.79 -3.27
N GLY A 98 2.05 -7.91 -2.59
CA GLY A 98 1.38 -8.21 -1.33
C GLY A 98 1.69 -7.14 -0.28
N TYR A 99 2.97 -6.88 -0.01
CA TYR A 99 3.35 -5.86 0.95
C TYR A 99 3.09 -4.42 0.49
N ARG A 100 3.14 -4.14 -0.82
CA ARG A 100 2.69 -2.85 -1.33
C ARG A 100 1.20 -2.63 -1.06
N GLY A 101 0.40 -3.67 -1.18
CA GLY A 101 -1.01 -3.63 -0.83
C GLY A 101 -1.24 -3.38 0.66
N VAL A 102 -0.52 -4.07 1.54
CA VAL A 102 -0.54 -3.82 2.99
C VAL A 102 -0.18 -2.37 3.30
N MET A 103 0.89 -1.86 2.72
CA MET A 103 1.33 -0.47 2.90
C MET A 103 0.23 0.53 2.50
N TYR A 104 -0.36 0.38 1.32
CA TYR A 104 -1.43 1.27 0.87
C TYR A 104 -2.67 1.21 1.77
N CYS A 105 -3.04 0.00 2.23
CA CYS A 105 -4.15 -0.15 3.16
C CYS A 105 -3.87 0.51 4.51
N ASN A 106 -2.66 0.37 5.06
CA ASN A 106 -2.28 1.00 6.32
C ASN A 106 -2.31 2.53 6.22
N MET A 107 -1.72 3.09 5.14
CA MET A 107 -1.79 4.53 4.86
C MET A 107 -3.23 5.02 4.74
N ALA A 108 -4.09 4.28 4.02
CA ALA A 108 -5.49 4.62 3.86
C ALA A 108 -6.24 4.57 5.19
N VAL A 109 -6.06 3.52 6.00
CA VAL A 109 -6.69 3.39 7.32
C VAL A 109 -6.29 4.58 8.20
N THR A 110 -4.99 4.82 8.39
CA THR A 110 -4.49 5.92 9.23
C THR A 110 -4.98 7.29 8.75
N GLY A 111 -4.91 7.54 7.44
CA GLY A 111 -5.33 8.82 6.88
C GLY A 111 -6.85 9.06 6.99
N ILE A 112 -7.66 8.03 6.77
CA ILE A 112 -9.12 8.13 6.82
C ILE A 112 -9.60 8.26 8.27
N GLU A 113 -9.02 7.51 9.21
CA GLU A 113 -9.36 7.61 10.65
C GLU A 113 -9.17 9.03 11.19
N ASN A 114 -8.15 9.75 10.70
CA ASN A 114 -7.86 11.14 11.06
C ASN A 114 -8.57 12.18 10.19
N SER A 115 -9.44 11.77 9.26
CA SER A 115 -10.13 12.67 8.35
C SER A 115 -11.33 13.34 9.00
N PRO A 116 -11.69 14.59 8.58
CA PRO A 116 -12.85 15.30 9.10
C PRO A 116 -14.19 14.90 8.45
N ILE A 117 -14.23 13.84 7.67
CA ILE A 117 -15.45 13.39 6.99
C ILE A 117 -16.45 12.78 7.96
N ASP A 118 -17.70 12.61 7.52
CA ASP A 118 -18.77 11.99 8.29
C ASP A 118 -18.35 10.61 8.85
N GLU A 119 -18.73 10.33 10.10
CA GLU A 119 -18.32 9.12 10.82
C GLU A 119 -18.76 7.84 10.11
N LYS A 120 -19.98 7.82 9.55
CA LYS A 120 -20.49 6.65 8.83
C LYS A 120 -19.66 6.36 7.60
N ASP A 121 -19.33 7.39 6.83
CA ASP A 121 -18.49 7.26 5.63
C ASP A 121 -17.06 6.84 6.01
N ARG A 122 -16.52 7.45 7.05
CA ARG A 122 -15.20 7.12 7.59
C ARG A 122 -15.12 5.65 7.99
N ASN A 123 -16.05 5.19 8.81
CA ASN A 123 -16.08 3.81 9.29
C ASN A 123 -16.22 2.80 8.14
N SER A 124 -17.05 3.10 7.14
CA SER A 124 -17.23 2.23 5.97
C SER A 124 -15.96 2.15 5.11
N LEU A 125 -15.27 3.27 4.88
CA LEU A 125 -14.05 3.30 4.08
C LEU A 125 -12.87 2.63 4.81
N VAL A 126 -12.74 2.83 6.12
CA VAL A 126 -11.77 2.15 6.96
C VAL A 126 -11.99 0.64 6.93
N ALA A 127 -13.24 0.19 7.08
CA ALA A 127 -13.58 -1.23 7.01
C ALA A 127 -13.22 -1.85 5.64
N GLU A 128 -13.49 -1.15 4.53
CA GLU A 128 -13.10 -1.60 3.19
C GLU A 128 -11.57 -1.75 3.07
N ALA A 129 -10.80 -0.78 3.56
CA ALA A 129 -9.34 -0.84 3.56
C ALA A 129 -8.80 -2.00 4.43
N LYS A 130 -9.41 -2.25 5.62
CA LYS A 130 -9.05 -3.38 6.49
C LYS A 130 -9.33 -4.73 5.83
N VAL A 131 -10.45 -4.89 5.12
CA VAL A 131 -10.75 -6.11 4.34
C VAL A 131 -9.68 -6.36 3.28
N LEU A 132 -9.28 -5.33 2.54
CA LEU A 132 -8.21 -5.45 1.54
C LEU A 132 -6.87 -5.80 2.19
N ARG A 133 -6.52 -5.20 3.33
CA ARG A 133 -5.33 -5.54 4.11
C ARG A 133 -5.32 -7.01 4.52
N ALA A 134 -6.44 -7.49 5.06
CA ALA A 134 -6.58 -8.88 5.45
C ALA A 134 -6.43 -9.82 4.26
N PHE A 135 -6.96 -9.45 3.09
CA PHE A 135 -6.80 -10.23 1.86
C PHE A 135 -5.33 -10.29 1.40
N TYR A 136 -4.57 -9.19 1.47
CA TYR A 136 -3.14 -9.20 1.16
C TYR A 136 -2.35 -10.11 2.11
N TYR A 137 -2.61 -10.04 3.41
CA TYR A 137 -1.97 -10.95 4.37
C TYR A 137 -2.39 -12.41 4.18
N TYR A 138 -3.65 -12.66 3.80
CA TYR A 138 -4.09 -14.00 3.43
C TYR A 138 -3.25 -14.56 2.27
N LEU A 139 -3.04 -13.77 1.21
CA LEU A 139 -2.17 -14.16 0.11
C LEU A 139 -0.73 -14.39 0.58
N LEU A 140 -0.16 -13.43 1.31
CA LEU A 140 1.21 -13.53 1.83
C LEU A 140 1.40 -14.78 2.70
N THR A 141 0.49 -15.04 3.64
CA THR A 141 0.59 -16.25 4.49
C THR A 141 0.33 -17.54 3.74
N SER A 142 -0.45 -17.51 2.65
CA SER A 142 -0.70 -18.69 1.83
C SER A 142 0.51 -19.06 0.96
N PHE A 143 1.26 -18.07 0.46
CA PHE A 143 2.45 -18.31 -0.35
C PHE A 143 3.71 -18.54 0.48
N PHE A 144 3.87 -17.86 1.62
CA PHE A 144 5.15 -17.80 2.34
C PHE A 144 5.10 -18.35 3.77
N GLY A 145 3.92 -18.77 4.25
CA GLY A 145 3.76 -19.18 5.66
C GLY A 145 3.91 -18.00 6.61
N ASP A 146 4.88 -18.07 7.50
CA ASP A 146 5.17 -16.99 8.45
C ASP A 146 5.73 -15.75 7.74
N VAL A 147 5.18 -14.58 8.09
CA VAL A 147 5.53 -13.29 7.45
C VAL A 147 5.65 -12.16 8.47
N PRO A 148 6.44 -11.11 8.23
CA PRO A 148 6.38 -9.90 9.04
C PRO A 148 4.97 -9.30 9.04
N PHE A 149 4.41 -9.07 10.22
CA PHE A 149 3.07 -8.50 10.38
C PHE A 149 3.15 -7.10 11.00
N TYR A 150 2.50 -6.14 10.36
CA TYR A 150 2.38 -4.76 10.84
C TYR A 150 1.12 -4.08 10.30
N THR A 151 0.61 -3.14 11.05
CA THR A 151 -0.54 -2.30 10.69
C THR A 151 -0.22 -0.81 10.73
N ASP A 152 1.04 -0.48 10.96
CA ASP A 152 1.52 0.89 11.01
C ASP A 152 1.55 1.53 9.60
N ASP A 153 1.29 2.85 9.55
CA ASP A 153 1.62 3.67 8.39
C ASP A 153 3.13 3.89 8.34
N VAL A 154 3.77 3.41 7.28
CA VAL A 154 5.22 3.46 7.09
C VAL A 154 5.68 4.68 6.28
N SER A 155 4.88 5.72 6.19
CA SER A 155 5.24 6.98 5.54
C SER A 155 6.37 7.71 6.28
N ASP A 156 6.51 7.48 7.57
CA ASP A 156 7.60 7.99 8.41
C ASP A 156 8.82 7.06 8.38
N HIS A 157 10.02 7.62 8.25
CA HIS A 157 11.28 6.86 8.18
C HIS A 157 11.57 6.06 9.45
N GLU A 158 11.24 6.57 10.64
CA GLU A 158 11.49 5.85 11.90
C GLU A 158 10.58 4.63 12.02
N VAL A 159 9.31 4.79 11.59
CA VAL A 159 8.35 3.69 11.54
C VAL A 159 8.78 2.66 10.51
N LEU A 160 9.21 3.09 9.32
CA LEU A 160 9.72 2.20 8.28
C LEU A 160 10.93 1.40 8.76
N ASP A 161 11.90 2.05 9.41
CA ASP A 161 13.10 1.40 9.94
C ASP A 161 12.78 0.37 11.04
N ARG A 162 11.76 0.62 11.84
CA ARG A 162 11.26 -0.33 12.85
C ARG A 162 10.59 -1.52 12.18
N VAL A 163 9.69 -1.27 11.25
CA VAL A 163 8.93 -2.30 10.52
C VAL A 163 9.87 -3.19 9.69
N ALA A 164 10.89 -2.62 9.06
CA ALA A 164 11.88 -3.38 8.28
C ALA A 164 12.68 -4.40 9.12
N LYS A 165 12.70 -4.25 10.44
CA LYS A 165 13.41 -5.15 11.37
C LYS A 165 12.49 -6.15 12.08
N LEU A 166 11.20 -6.16 11.75
CA LEU A 166 10.26 -7.09 12.39
C LEU A 166 10.59 -8.54 12.04
N PRO A 167 10.55 -9.43 13.05
CA PRO A 167 10.62 -10.86 12.79
C PRO A 167 9.36 -11.34 12.07
N ARG A 168 9.40 -12.54 11.54
CA ARG A 168 8.22 -13.20 11.01
C ARG A 168 7.27 -13.58 12.15
N MET A 169 6.00 -13.28 11.99
CA MET A 169 4.91 -13.77 12.82
C MET A 169 4.34 -15.05 12.18
N SER A 170 3.92 -16.01 13.00
CA SER A 170 3.32 -17.23 12.46
C SER A 170 2.07 -16.93 11.65
N ALA A 171 1.83 -17.74 10.61
CA ALA A 171 0.64 -17.58 9.76
C ALA A 171 -0.66 -17.67 10.57
N GLU A 172 -0.69 -18.51 11.60
CA GLU A 172 -1.86 -18.65 12.51
C GLU A 172 -2.06 -17.36 13.32
N ALA A 173 -1.03 -16.85 13.99
CA ALA A 173 -1.13 -15.61 14.76
C ALA A 173 -1.49 -14.40 13.88
N THR A 174 -0.94 -14.33 12.66
CA THR A 174 -1.28 -13.31 11.68
C THR A 174 -2.77 -13.37 11.32
N ARG A 175 -3.31 -14.55 11.05
CA ARG A 175 -4.73 -14.73 10.72
C ARG A 175 -5.64 -14.41 11.90
N THR A 176 -5.25 -14.79 13.11
CA THR A 176 -6.01 -14.44 14.32
C THR A 176 -6.11 -12.93 14.51
N ALA A 177 -5.00 -12.21 14.40
CA ALA A 177 -4.98 -10.76 14.50
C ALA A 177 -5.84 -10.07 13.41
N LEU A 178 -5.87 -10.64 12.20
CA LEU A 178 -6.70 -10.14 11.10
C LEU A 178 -8.19 -10.41 11.34
N ILE A 179 -8.55 -11.54 11.92
CA ILE A 179 -9.95 -11.86 12.28
C ILE A 179 -10.44 -10.86 13.32
N GLU A 180 -9.67 -10.60 14.36
CA GLU A 180 -10.01 -9.61 15.40
C GLU A 180 -10.19 -8.20 14.80
N ASP A 181 -9.30 -7.81 13.88
CA ASP A 181 -9.39 -6.52 13.19
C ASP A 181 -10.65 -6.42 12.31
N LEU A 182 -11.00 -7.49 11.59
CA LEU A 182 -12.20 -7.55 10.76
C LEU A 182 -13.50 -7.58 11.60
N GLU A 183 -13.54 -8.32 12.70
CA GLU A 183 -14.67 -8.37 13.61
C GLU A 183 -14.97 -6.97 14.18
N SER A 184 -13.95 -6.16 14.43
CA SER A 184 -14.10 -4.78 14.91
C SER A 184 -14.86 -3.87 13.94
N CYS A 185 -14.93 -4.21 12.65
CA CYS A 185 -15.53 -3.37 11.61
C CYS A 185 -16.70 -4.02 10.85
N LEU A 186 -17.19 -5.20 11.28
CA LEU A 186 -18.27 -5.92 10.60
C LEU A 186 -19.54 -5.08 10.39
N GLY A 187 -19.92 -4.27 11.37
CA GLY A 187 -21.12 -3.43 11.30
C GLY A 187 -21.01 -2.20 10.40
N ALA A 188 -19.80 -1.87 9.94
CA ALA A 188 -19.54 -0.69 9.12
C ALA A 188 -19.69 -0.94 7.61
N LEU A 189 -19.68 -2.20 7.18
CA LEU A 189 -19.85 -2.57 5.78
C LEU A 189 -21.31 -2.85 5.45
N PRO A 190 -21.83 -2.34 4.33
CA PRO A 190 -23.18 -2.66 3.89
C PRO A 190 -23.26 -4.11 3.42
N LEU A 191 -24.31 -4.84 3.85
CA LEU A 191 -24.57 -6.21 3.41
C LEU A 191 -24.83 -6.32 1.90
N ILE A 192 -25.41 -5.27 1.31
CA ILE A 192 -25.74 -5.20 -0.12
C ILE A 192 -25.22 -3.87 -0.65
N ARG A 193 -24.39 -3.90 -1.67
CA ARG A 193 -24.04 -2.68 -2.40
C ARG A 193 -25.22 -2.24 -3.26
N THR A 194 -25.61 -0.99 -3.16
CA THR A 194 -26.61 -0.40 -4.05
C THR A 194 -26.08 -0.36 -5.49
N SER A 195 -26.97 -0.47 -6.47
CA SER A 195 -26.64 -0.58 -7.90
C SER A 195 -25.74 0.54 -8.44
N GLU A 196 -25.78 1.73 -7.85
CA GLU A 196 -24.91 2.85 -8.23
C GLU A 196 -23.42 2.58 -7.90
N ALA A 197 -23.14 1.84 -6.83
CA ALA A 197 -21.77 1.46 -6.47
C ALA A 197 -21.28 0.24 -7.29
N ALA A 198 -22.16 -0.62 -7.78
CA ALA A 198 -21.84 -1.81 -8.54
C ALA A 198 -21.45 -1.51 -10.00
N GLY A 199 -22.02 -0.45 -10.61
CA GLY A 199 -21.83 -0.12 -12.04
C GLY A 199 -20.46 0.47 -12.38
N ASN A 200 -19.71 0.97 -11.42
CA ASN A 200 -18.42 1.66 -11.66
C ASN A 200 -17.18 0.83 -11.32
N ARG A 201 -17.32 -0.48 -11.04
CA ARG A 201 -16.23 -1.36 -10.62
C ARG A 201 -16.13 -2.65 -11.43
N ALA A 202 -16.58 -2.59 -12.67
CA ALA A 202 -16.32 -3.64 -13.65
C ALA A 202 -14.95 -3.40 -14.33
#